data_bad92e3886772b2d24c4cb3156560778
#
_entry.id   bad92e3886772b2d24c4cb3156560778
#
_cell.length_a   1.000
_cell.length_b   1.000
_cell.length_c   1.000
_cell.angle_alpha   90.00
_cell.angle_beta   90.00
_cell.angle_gamma   90.00
#
_symmetry.space_group_name_H-M   'P 1'
#
loop_
_entity.id
_entity.type
_entity.pdbx_description
1 polymer ?
#
loop_
_entity_poly.entity_id
_entity_poly.type
_entity_poly.pdbx_seq_one_letter_code
_entity_poly.pdbx_strand_id
1 'polypeptide(L)'
;MAKEKVILAYSGGLDTSIILKWLINKGYDVVCFLADLGQQEDFKAAKEKALKLGASKVYIEDVRKEFVTEFIFPALKANALYEGKYLLGTSIARPLIAKTQVEVAKKEKATILAHGATGKGNDQVRFELTFYTLMPQCRVISPWKDHGFLSQFKGRPDMI
;
A
#
# COMPACT_ATOMS: atom_id res chain seq x y z
N MET A 1 -10.15 -24.80 6.75
CA MET A 1 -8.83 -24.19 7.03
C MET A 1 -9.02 -22.69 7.23
N ALA A 2 -8.27 -22.06 8.14
CA ALA A 2 -8.30 -20.62 8.29
C ALA A 2 -7.74 -19.97 7.01
N LYS A 3 -8.36 -18.86 6.57
CA LYS A 3 -7.89 -18.12 5.40
C LYS A 3 -6.55 -17.43 5.70
N GLU A 4 -5.63 -17.44 4.75
CA GLU A 4 -4.40 -16.66 4.88
C GLU A 4 -4.71 -15.16 4.91
N LYS A 5 -4.10 -14.45 5.85
CA LYS A 5 -4.32 -13.01 6.03
C LYS A 5 -3.36 -12.19 5.18
N VAL A 6 -3.89 -11.20 4.48
CA VAL A 6 -3.14 -10.26 3.62
C VAL A 6 -3.35 -8.84 4.11
N ILE A 7 -2.27 -8.09 4.29
CA ILE A 7 -2.36 -6.64 4.53
C ILE A 7 -2.20 -5.92 3.19
N LEU A 8 -3.25 -5.22 2.77
CA LEU A 8 -3.29 -4.46 1.53
C LEU A 8 -3.06 -2.97 1.79
N ALA A 9 -2.04 -2.37 1.18
CA ALA A 9 -1.94 -0.91 1.08
C ALA A 9 -3.11 -0.41 0.21
N TYR A 10 -4.06 0.26 0.85
CA TYR A 10 -5.32 0.67 0.26
C TYR A 10 -5.41 2.19 0.20
N SER A 11 -5.81 2.74 -0.94
CA SER A 11 -5.95 4.19 -1.14
C SER A 11 -7.39 4.66 -1.30
N GLY A 12 -8.38 3.75 -1.24
CA GLY A 12 -9.77 4.10 -1.56
C GLY A 12 -10.07 4.28 -3.07
N GLY A 13 -9.04 4.36 -3.90
CA GLY A 13 -9.15 4.50 -5.34
C GLY A 13 -9.66 3.23 -6.05
N LEU A 14 -9.92 3.35 -7.36
CA LEU A 14 -10.44 2.25 -8.18
C LEU A 14 -9.49 1.04 -8.15
N ASP A 15 -8.21 1.26 -8.48
CA ASP A 15 -7.24 0.18 -8.61
C ASP A 15 -7.14 -0.67 -7.34
N THR A 16 -6.99 -0.04 -6.17
CA THR A 16 -6.89 -0.75 -4.90
C THR A 16 -8.20 -1.40 -4.46
N SER A 17 -9.35 -0.85 -4.88
CA SER A 17 -10.67 -1.43 -4.63
C SER A 17 -10.87 -2.73 -5.42
N ILE A 18 -10.44 -2.77 -6.67
CA ILE A 18 -10.46 -3.98 -7.51
C ILE A 18 -9.49 -5.03 -6.95
N ILE A 19 -8.27 -4.61 -6.56
CA ILE A 19 -7.29 -5.51 -5.94
C ILE A 19 -7.86 -6.14 -4.66
N LEU A 20 -8.51 -5.35 -3.80
CA LEU A 20 -9.18 -5.86 -2.61
C LEU A 20 -10.17 -6.96 -2.97
N LYS A 21 -11.06 -6.70 -3.94
CA LYS A 21 -12.06 -7.69 -4.35
C LYS A 21 -11.44 -8.93 -4.96
N TRP A 22 -10.42 -8.77 -5.78
CA TRP A 22 -9.69 -9.87 -6.39
C TRP A 22 -9.00 -10.76 -5.34
N LEU A 23 -8.35 -10.18 -4.33
CA LEU A 23 -7.75 -10.93 -3.23
C LEU A 23 -8.79 -11.73 -2.42
N ILE A 24 -9.93 -11.11 -2.14
CA ILE A 24 -11.04 -11.78 -1.45
C ILE A 24 -11.56 -12.96 -2.29
N ASN A 25 -11.73 -12.78 -3.58
CA ASN A 25 -12.17 -13.84 -4.50
C ASN A 25 -11.15 -14.98 -4.61
N LYS A 26 -9.85 -14.70 -4.39
CA LYS A 26 -8.80 -15.74 -4.26
C LYS A 26 -8.80 -16.44 -2.89
N GLY A 27 -9.70 -16.08 -1.99
CA GLY A 27 -9.89 -16.76 -0.71
C GLY A 27 -9.08 -16.19 0.45
N TYR A 28 -8.42 -15.04 0.29
CA TYR A 28 -7.69 -14.38 1.36
C TYR A 28 -8.61 -13.67 2.37
N ASP A 29 -8.15 -13.58 3.61
CA ASP A 29 -8.66 -12.64 4.61
C ASP A 29 -7.90 -11.32 4.47
N VAL A 30 -8.57 -10.28 3.94
CA VAL A 30 -7.90 -9.04 3.58
C VAL A 30 -8.14 -7.97 4.63
N VAL A 31 -7.04 -7.48 5.20
CA VAL A 31 -7.00 -6.30 6.07
C VAL A 31 -6.48 -5.12 5.25
N CYS A 32 -7.28 -4.07 5.12
CA CYS A 32 -6.85 -2.84 4.45
C CYS A 32 -6.07 -1.93 5.41
N PHE A 33 -5.05 -1.28 4.88
CA PHE A 33 -4.22 -0.31 5.59
C PHE A 33 -4.14 0.99 4.78
N LEU A 34 -4.42 2.12 5.43
CA LEU A 34 -4.29 3.47 4.91
C LEU A 34 -3.32 4.25 5.80
N ALA A 35 -2.42 5.02 5.20
CA ALA A 35 -1.54 5.94 5.91
C ALA A 35 -2.02 7.38 5.72
N ASP A 36 -2.19 8.11 6.83
CA ASP A 36 -2.39 9.56 6.81
C ASP A 36 -1.03 10.26 6.86
N LEU A 37 -0.64 10.85 5.75
CA LEU A 37 0.58 11.65 5.57
C LEU A 37 0.26 13.15 5.53
N GLY A 38 -1.01 13.54 5.75
CA GLY A 38 -1.50 14.91 5.60
C GLY A 38 -2.12 15.20 4.22
N GLN A 39 -2.35 14.18 3.40
CA GLN A 39 -3.09 14.32 2.15
C GLN A 39 -4.58 14.60 2.44
N GLN A 40 -5.21 15.38 1.56
CA GLN A 40 -6.64 15.69 1.67
C GLN A 40 -7.48 14.52 1.13
N GLU A 41 -7.60 13.46 1.91
CA GLU A 41 -8.43 12.29 1.58
C GLU A 41 -9.55 12.10 2.62
N ASP A 42 -10.72 11.66 2.17
CA ASP A 42 -11.78 11.23 3.07
C ASP A 42 -11.52 9.79 3.54
N PHE A 43 -10.72 9.66 4.59
CA PHE A 43 -10.39 8.36 5.19
C PHE A 43 -11.62 7.62 5.71
N LYS A 44 -12.67 8.34 6.14
CA LYS A 44 -13.91 7.73 6.61
C LYS A 44 -14.63 7.05 5.45
N ALA A 45 -14.82 7.75 4.35
CA ALA A 45 -15.42 7.18 3.15
C ALA A 45 -14.60 6.02 2.58
N ALA A 46 -13.26 6.14 2.54
CA ALA A 46 -12.37 5.07 2.10
C ALA A 46 -12.50 3.82 2.99
N LYS A 47 -12.55 3.99 4.31
CA LYS A 47 -12.77 2.89 5.26
C LYS A 47 -14.12 2.20 5.06
N GLU A 48 -15.20 2.97 4.96
CA GLU A 48 -16.54 2.43 4.72
C GLU A 48 -16.60 1.65 3.41
N LYS A 49 -15.99 2.19 2.34
CA LYS A 49 -15.89 1.51 1.05
C LYS A 49 -15.13 0.19 1.15
N ALA A 50 -13.98 0.16 1.82
CA ALA A 50 -13.22 -1.08 2.01
C ALA A 50 -14.02 -2.16 2.74
N LEU A 51 -14.73 -1.79 3.82
CA LEU A 51 -15.57 -2.72 4.57
C LEU A 51 -16.76 -3.23 3.72
N LYS A 52 -17.42 -2.36 2.96
CA LYS A 52 -18.49 -2.75 2.03
C LYS A 52 -18.01 -3.71 0.94
N LEU A 53 -16.77 -3.58 0.49
CA LEU A 53 -16.14 -4.48 -0.48
C LEU A 53 -15.73 -5.84 0.11
N GLY A 54 -15.74 -5.96 1.44
CA GLY A 54 -15.48 -7.20 2.15
C GLY A 54 -14.13 -7.29 2.86
N ALA A 55 -13.43 -6.17 3.07
CA ALA A 55 -12.26 -6.16 3.96
C ALA A 55 -12.68 -6.57 5.37
N SER A 56 -11.93 -7.46 6.00
CA SER A 56 -12.22 -7.93 7.35
C SER A 56 -11.91 -6.88 8.42
N LYS A 57 -10.96 -5.99 8.13
CA LYS A 57 -10.54 -4.91 9.00
C LYS A 57 -9.90 -3.78 8.20
N VAL A 58 -9.94 -2.56 8.74
CA VAL A 58 -9.30 -1.40 8.14
C VAL A 58 -8.53 -0.63 9.21
N TYR A 59 -7.24 -0.43 8.96
CA TYR A 59 -6.36 0.44 9.72
C TYR A 59 -6.21 1.78 9.01
N ILE A 60 -6.27 2.86 9.78
CA ILE A 60 -5.87 4.21 9.35
C ILE A 60 -4.84 4.66 10.37
N GLU A 61 -3.60 4.77 9.92
CA GLU A 61 -2.47 5.13 10.80
C GLU A 61 -2.01 6.56 10.48
N ASP A 62 -2.01 7.41 11.51
CA ASP A 62 -1.51 8.79 11.40
C ASP A 62 0.01 8.80 11.50
N VAL A 63 0.67 8.96 10.38
CA VAL A 63 2.14 9.01 10.27
C VAL A 63 2.65 10.41 9.91
N ARG A 64 1.82 11.46 10.02
CA ARG A 64 2.16 12.84 9.65
C ARG A 64 3.39 13.35 10.38
N LYS A 65 3.44 13.15 11.68
CA LYS A 65 4.57 13.60 12.50
C LYS A 65 5.86 12.92 12.07
N GLU A 66 5.85 11.60 11.97
CA GLU A 66 7.00 10.81 11.55
C GLU A 66 7.45 11.20 10.14
N PHE A 67 6.51 11.37 9.22
CA PHE A 67 6.81 11.79 7.85
C PHE A 67 7.57 13.11 7.81
N VAL A 68 7.12 14.10 8.59
CA VAL A 68 7.77 15.41 8.64
C VAL A 68 9.16 15.32 9.29
N THR A 69 9.25 14.68 10.46
CA THR A 69 10.49 14.69 11.25
C THR A 69 11.58 13.78 10.71
N GLU A 70 11.22 12.59 10.22
CA GLU A 70 12.18 11.55 9.86
C GLU A 70 12.44 11.46 8.34
N PHE A 71 11.59 12.07 7.51
CA PHE A 71 11.71 12.00 6.06
C PHE A 71 11.84 13.39 5.41
N ILE A 72 10.90 14.30 5.68
CA ILE A 72 10.90 15.62 5.04
C ILE A 72 12.07 16.48 5.54
N PHE A 73 12.24 16.64 6.85
CA PHE A 73 13.32 17.48 7.38
C PHE A 73 14.72 16.99 7.00
N PRO A 74 15.06 15.69 7.06
CA PRO A 74 16.33 15.20 6.53
C PRO A 74 16.52 15.48 5.03
N ALA A 75 15.48 15.29 4.21
CA ALA A 75 15.55 15.57 2.79
C ALA A 75 15.80 17.06 2.51
N LEU A 76 15.14 17.95 3.24
CA LEU A 76 15.36 19.40 3.16
C LEU A 76 16.77 19.80 3.60
N LYS A 77 17.25 19.26 4.72
CA LYS A 77 18.61 19.53 5.21
C LYS A 77 19.69 19.05 4.22
N ALA A 78 19.43 17.95 3.52
CA ALA A 78 20.31 17.43 2.48
C ALA A 78 20.15 18.16 1.14
N ASN A 79 19.27 19.15 1.02
CA ASN A 79 18.90 19.80 -0.24
C ASN A 79 18.56 18.76 -1.35
N ALA A 80 17.83 17.71 -0.98
CA ALA A 80 17.55 16.59 -1.86
C ALA A 80 16.50 16.99 -2.92
N LEU A 81 16.98 17.24 -4.12
CA LEU A 81 16.17 17.55 -5.31
C LEU A 81 16.52 16.57 -6.43
N TYR A 82 15.53 16.00 -7.07
CA TYR A 82 15.75 15.23 -8.27
C TYR A 82 15.66 16.15 -9.50
N GLU A 83 16.74 16.14 -10.31
CA GLU A 83 16.90 16.98 -11.50
C GLU A 83 16.67 18.52 -11.24
N GLY A 84 16.97 18.97 -10.03
CA GLY A 84 16.80 20.38 -9.63
C GLY A 84 15.36 20.89 -9.54
N LYS A 85 14.38 20.00 -9.61
CA LYS A 85 12.93 20.38 -9.66
C LYS A 85 12.04 19.59 -8.73
N TYR A 86 12.21 18.26 -8.66
CA TYR A 86 11.28 17.40 -7.95
C TYR A 86 11.69 17.19 -6.49
N LEU A 87 10.83 17.60 -5.57
CA LEU A 87 11.04 17.56 -4.11
C LEU A 87 10.90 16.17 -3.47
N LEU A 88 10.85 15.11 -4.26
CA LEU A 88 10.85 13.70 -3.83
C LEU A 88 9.67 13.29 -2.91
N GLY A 89 8.61 14.07 -2.79
CA GLY A 89 7.51 13.80 -1.86
C GLY A 89 6.97 12.37 -1.94
N THR A 90 6.57 11.93 -3.15
CA THR A 90 6.09 10.54 -3.34
C THR A 90 7.19 9.51 -3.06
N SER A 91 8.44 9.83 -3.44
CA SER A 91 9.57 8.90 -3.30
C SER A 91 9.89 8.58 -1.84
N ILE A 92 9.87 9.59 -0.98
CA ILE A 92 10.16 9.43 0.47
C ILE A 92 8.94 8.95 1.26
N ALA A 93 7.72 9.19 0.76
CA ALA A 93 6.50 8.71 1.39
C ALA A 93 6.34 7.18 1.31
N ARG A 94 6.71 6.55 0.17
CA ARG A 94 6.50 5.11 -0.04
C ARG A 94 7.22 4.21 0.97
N PRO A 95 8.49 4.45 1.34
CA PRO A 95 9.17 3.69 2.39
C PRO A 95 8.45 3.79 3.74
N LEU A 96 7.97 4.96 4.14
CA LEU A 96 7.22 5.12 5.39
C LEU A 96 5.90 4.36 5.35
N ILE A 97 5.12 4.47 4.27
CA ILE A 97 3.88 3.71 4.09
C ILE A 97 4.17 2.21 4.20
N ALA A 98 5.21 1.72 3.52
CA ALA A 98 5.60 0.31 3.55
C ALA A 98 6.05 -0.14 4.96
N LYS A 99 6.82 0.69 5.68
CA LYS A 99 7.21 0.43 7.07
C LYS A 99 5.98 0.25 7.96
N THR A 100 5.06 1.20 7.92
CA THR A 100 3.84 1.15 8.74
C THR A 100 2.95 -0.03 8.36
N GLN A 101 2.89 -0.40 7.08
CA GLN A 101 2.20 -1.60 6.64
C GLN A 101 2.79 -2.88 7.24
N VAL A 102 4.12 -2.97 7.35
CA VAL A 102 4.81 -4.08 8.03
C VAL A 102 4.46 -4.11 9.53
N GLU A 103 4.36 -2.95 10.18
CA GLU A 103 3.94 -2.87 11.59
C GLU A 103 2.52 -3.40 11.79
N VAL A 104 1.59 -3.04 10.90
CA VAL A 104 0.23 -3.58 10.88
C VAL A 104 0.26 -5.10 10.63
N ALA A 105 1.11 -5.59 9.72
CA ALA A 105 1.24 -7.01 9.46
C ALA A 105 1.71 -7.79 10.69
N LYS A 106 2.71 -7.28 11.41
CA LYS A 106 3.18 -7.86 12.67
C LYS A 106 2.07 -7.89 13.73
N LYS A 107 1.31 -6.80 13.87
CA LYS A 107 0.16 -6.68 14.79
C LYS A 107 -0.94 -7.71 14.46
N GLU A 108 -1.21 -7.93 13.19
CA GLU A 108 -2.21 -8.89 12.69
C GLU A 108 -1.67 -10.31 12.53
N LYS A 109 -0.39 -10.55 12.83
CA LYS A 109 0.30 -11.85 12.61
C LYS A 109 0.17 -12.32 11.16
N ALA A 110 0.16 -11.39 10.22
CA ALA A 110 0.11 -11.67 8.80
C ALA A 110 1.53 -11.70 8.22
N THR A 111 1.75 -12.60 7.27
CA THR A 111 3.03 -12.74 6.56
C THR A 111 2.94 -12.34 5.09
N ILE A 112 1.75 -11.92 4.65
CA ILE A 112 1.51 -11.55 3.26
C ILE A 112 1.18 -10.06 3.18
N LEU A 113 1.93 -9.35 2.33
CA LEU A 113 1.76 -7.94 2.06
C LEU A 113 1.34 -7.74 0.60
N ALA A 114 0.42 -6.81 0.36
CA ALA A 114 -0.01 -6.49 -0.99
C ALA A 114 -0.04 -4.97 -1.22
N HIS A 115 0.22 -4.56 -2.46
CA HIS A 115 0.15 -3.17 -2.88
C HIS A 115 -0.39 -3.03 -4.30
N GLY A 116 -0.91 -1.84 -4.63
CA GLY A 116 -1.45 -1.52 -5.95
C GLY A 116 -0.49 -0.76 -6.86
N ALA A 117 0.81 -0.73 -6.55
CA ALA A 117 1.79 -0.09 -7.43
C ALA A 117 1.94 -0.88 -8.74
N THR A 118 2.06 -0.15 -9.86
CA THR A 118 2.23 -0.77 -11.18
C THR A 118 3.57 -1.47 -11.28
N GLY A 119 3.62 -2.61 -12.00
CA GLY A 119 4.80 -3.49 -12.08
C GLY A 119 6.03 -2.92 -12.81
N LYS A 120 5.94 -1.71 -13.35
CA LYS A 120 7.02 -1.05 -14.10
C LYS A 120 7.50 0.26 -13.46
N GLY A 121 7.00 0.61 -12.27
CA GLY A 121 7.26 1.88 -11.61
C GLY A 121 8.21 1.78 -10.41
N ASN A 122 8.84 2.90 -10.07
CA ASN A 122 9.71 3.01 -8.90
C ASN A 122 8.99 2.75 -7.58
N ASP A 123 7.67 3.00 -7.52
CA ASP A 123 6.90 2.80 -6.30
C ASP A 123 6.82 1.33 -5.89
N GLN A 124 6.71 0.41 -6.85
CA GLN A 124 6.77 -1.03 -6.58
C GLN A 124 8.09 -1.41 -5.90
N VAL A 125 9.21 -0.93 -6.45
CA VAL A 125 10.55 -1.20 -5.88
C VAL A 125 10.67 -0.66 -4.46
N ARG A 126 10.16 0.56 -4.19
CA ARG A 126 10.18 1.18 -2.85
C ARG A 126 9.39 0.38 -1.84
N PHE A 127 8.21 -0.10 -2.20
CA PHE A 127 7.40 -0.98 -1.35
C PHE A 127 8.14 -2.29 -1.06
N GLU A 128 8.53 -3.02 -2.11
CA GLU A 128 9.06 -4.37 -1.98
C GLU A 128 10.42 -4.39 -1.25
N LEU A 129 11.34 -3.45 -1.54
CA LEU A 129 12.60 -3.35 -0.82
C LEU A 129 12.39 -3.08 0.68
N THR A 130 11.47 -2.18 1.02
CA THR A 130 11.14 -1.90 2.42
C THR A 130 10.55 -3.12 3.11
N PHE A 131 9.64 -3.84 2.44
CA PHE A 131 9.05 -5.07 2.98
C PHE A 131 10.13 -6.12 3.26
N TYR A 132 10.98 -6.42 2.29
CA TYR A 132 12.02 -7.45 2.46
C TYR A 132 13.09 -7.05 3.48
N THR A 133 13.35 -5.75 3.64
CA THR A 133 14.29 -5.26 4.67
C THR A 133 13.71 -5.43 6.08
N LEU A 134 12.43 -5.11 6.29
CA LEU A 134 11.81 -5.07 7.62
C LEU A 134 11.11 -6.38 8.01
N MET A 135 10.85 -7.25 7.03
CA MET A 135 10.15 -8.52 7.18
C MET A 135 10.62 -9.51 6.09
N PRO A 136 11.87 -10.00 6.15
CA PRO A 136 12.49 -10.83 5.08
C PRO A 136 11.69 -12.07 4.70
N GLN A 137 10.91 -12.63 5.64
CA GLN A 137 10.08 -13.81 5.44
C GLN A 137 8.71 -13.50 4.80
N CYS A 138 8.40 -12.24 4.48
CA CYS A 138 7.11 -11.90 3.92
C CYS A 138 6.96 -12.42 2.48
N ARG A 139 5.71 -12.76 2.13
CA ARG A 139 5.30 -12.96 0.74
C ARG A 139 4.64 -11.68 0.24
N VAL A 140 5.10 -11.16 -0.89
CA VAL A 140 4.53 -9.96 -1.51
C VAL A 140 3.60 -10.35 -2.66
N ILE A 141 2.41 -9.76 -2.68
CA ILE A 141 1.47 -9.87 -3.80
C ILE A 141 1.42 -8.51 -4.49
N SER A 142 1.89 -8.51 -5.75
CA SER A 142 1.88 -7.34 -6.64
C SER A 142 0.96 -7.64 -7.83
N PRO A 143 -0.36 -7.37 -7.76
CA PRO A 143 -1.31 -7.81 -8.78
C PRO A 143 -0.97 -7.31 -10.18
N TRP A 144 -0.43 -6.12 -10.33
CA TRP A 144 0.04 -5.58 -11.61
C TRP A 144 1.25 -6.31 -12.23
N LYS A 145 1.78 -7.36 -11.56
CA LYS A 145 2.78 -8.30 -12.07
C LYS A 145 2.23 -9.71 -12.20
N ASP A 146 1.01 -9.96 -11.72
CA ASP A 146 0.36 -11.28 -11.76
C ASP A 146 -0.36 -11.48 -13.09
N HIS A 147 0.00 -12.53 -13.83
CA HIS A 147 -0.61 -12.84 -15.12
C HIS A 147 -2.12 -13.10 -14.99
N GLY A 148 -2.57 -13.71 -13.89
CA GLY A 148 -3.98 -13.97 -13.65
C GLY A 148 -4.80 -12.71 -13.40
N PHE A 149 -4.19 -11.66 -12.80
CA PHE A 149 -4.79 -10.35 -12.65
C PHE A 149 -4.81 -9.62 -14.01
N LEU A 150 -3.68 -9.58 -14.71
CA LEU A 150 -3.54 -8.87 -15.98
C LEU A 150 -4.40 -9.49 -17.11
N SER A 151 -4.70 -10.77 -17.04
CA SER A 151 -5.60 -11.42 -18.01
C SER A 151 -7.06 -11.00 -17.82
N GLN A 152 -7.46 -10.61 -16.60
CA GLN A 152 -8.81 -10.13 -16.29
C GLN A 152 -8.98 -8.64 -16.56
N PHE A 153 -7.92 -7.86 -16.41
CA PHE A 153 -7.96 -6.40 -16.50
C PHE A 153 -6.85 -5.89 -17.44
N LYS A 154 -7.21 -5.58 -18.68
CA LYS A 154 -6.28 -4.98 -19.64
C LYS A 154 -5.96 -3.52 -19.36
N GLY A 155 -6.74 -2.87 -18.48
CA GLY A 155 -6.57 -1.49 -18.05
C GLY A 155 -7.75 -1.01 -17.21
N ARG A 156 -7.70 0.28 -16.83
CA ARG A 156 -8.76 0.90 -16.02
C ARG A 156 -10.18 0.82 -16.61
N PRO A 157 -10.38 0.89 -17.95
CA PRO A 157 -11.72 0.73 -18.50
C PRO A 157 -12.39 -0.61 -18.17
N ASP A 158 -11.61 -1.67 -18.01
CA ASP A 158 -12.14 -3.01 -17.70
C ASP A 158 -12.45 -3.18 -16.20
N MET A 159 -12.15 -2.16 -15.39
CA MET A 159 -12.35 -2.16 -13.93
C MET A 159 -13.62 -1.45 -13.49
N ILE A 160 -14.33 -0.81 -14.41
CA ILE A 160 -15.58 -0.09 -14.19
C ILE A 160 -16.75 -0.96 -14.59
#